data_32f7769ded67b82e02d5df2f19c6d146
#
_entry.id   32f7769ded67b82e02d5df2f19c6d146
#
_cell.length_a   1.000
_cell.length_b   1.000
_cell.length_c   1.000
_cell.angle_alpha   90.00
_cell.angle_beta   90.00
_cell.angle_gamma   90.00
#
_symmetry.space_group_name_H-M   'P 1'
#
loop_
_entity.id
_entity.type
_entity.pdbx_description
1 polymer ?
#
loop_
_entity_poly.entity_id
_entity_poly.type
_entity_poly.pdbx_seq_one_letter_code
_entity_poly.pdbx_strand_id
1 'polypeptide(L)'
;MTEIPEIPLEQIQQRVVAMWMGSFYGSSGYIVRKLGKKGLKEFQDLGAKQVVATFKKIGLNELEEVAFAIATNDKNLFGSLVEVIDGDGWTEIKRTRCGLVEGTKAFAKIGASLIAKEHCKTCSEGHWKKVFHEMGMEVETEHTEDGCIMRISKK
;
A
#
# COMPACT_ATOMS: atom_id res chain seq x y z
N MET A 1 -10.74 -13.99 36.37
CA MET A 1 -10.11 -13.72 35.04
C MET A 1 -10.86 -12.55 34.45
N THR A 2 -10.13 -11.53 33.98
CA THR A 2 -10.75 -10.39 33.31
C THR A 2 -10.97 -10.79 31.85
N GLU A 3 -12.20 -10.71 31.40
CA GLU A 3 -12.55 -11.02 30.00
C GLU A 3 -11.95 -9.97 29.06
N ILE A 4 -11.29 -10.43 27.99
CA ILE A 4 -10.74 -9.55 26.97
C ILE A 4 -11.88 -9.22 26.00
N PRO A 5 -12.25 -7.93 25.82
CA PRO A 5 -13.37 -7.57 24.96
C PRO A 5 -13.03 -7.79 23.48
N GLU A 6 -14.02 -8.22 22.70
CA GLU A 6 -13.96 -8.19 21.25
C GLU A 6 -14.01 -6.76 20.74
N ILE A 7 -13.26 -6.50 19.66
CA ILE A 7 -13.16 -5.17 19.05
C ILE A 7 -13.88 -5.20 17.71
N PRO A 8 -14.77 -4.23 17.41
CA PRO A 8 -15.40 -4.12 16.10
C PRO A 8 -14.39 -4.03 14.96
N LEU A 9 -14.73 -4.64 13.81
CA LEU A 9 -13.84 -4.72 12.63
C LEU A 9 -13.29 -3.37 12.21
N GLU A 10 -14.11 -2.32 12.19
CA GLU A 10 -13.68 -0.97 11.85
C GLU A 10 -12.57 -0.46 12.78
N GLN A 11 -12.68 -0.72 14.09
CA GLN A 11 -11.64 -0.33 15.04
C GLN A 11 -10.36 -1.16 14.85
N ILE A 12 -10.49 -2.45 14.48
CA ILE A 12 -9.34 -3.29 14.12
C ILE A 12 -8.62 -2.68 12.92
N GLN A 13 -9.34 -2.34 11.87
CA GLN A 13 -8.79 -1.72 10.65
C GLN A 13 -8.09 -0.39 10.97
N GLN A 14 -8.69 0.48 11.77
CA GLN A 14 -8.07 1.74 12.21
C GLN A 14 -6.75 1.49 12.97
N ARG A 15 -6.71 0.48 13.86
CA ARG A 15 -5.48 0.11 14.58
C ARG A 15 -4.41 -0.46 13.64
N VAL A 16 -4.80 -1.32 12.69
CA VAL A 16 -3.88 -1.86 11.67
C VAL A 16 -3.28 -0.72 10.84
N VAL A 17 -4.09 0.21 10.37
CA VAL A 17 -3.64 1.41 9.65
C VAL A 17 -2.65 2.21 10.51
N ALA A 18 -2.99 2.47 11.78
CA ALA A 18 -2.12 3.21 12.69
C ALA A 18 -0.78 2.51 12.92
N MET A 19 -0.78 1.21 13.17
CA MET A 19 0.44 0.42 13.36
C MET A 19 1.29 0.40 12.08
N TRP A 20 0.65 0.20 10.92
CA TRP A 20 1.35 0.19 9.64
C TRP A 20 1.99 1.55 9.35
N MET A 21 1.24 2.63 9.50
CA MET A 21 1.72 4.01 9.31
C MET A 21 2.89 4.33 10.24
N GLY A 22 2.75 4.01 11.52
CA GLY A 22 3.80 4.22 12.52
C GLY A 22 5.08 3.46 12.18
N SER A 23 4.98 2.19 11.81
CA SER A 23 6.12 1.37 11.40
C SER A 23 6.76 1.88 10.12
N PHE A 24 5.97 2.18 9.09
CA PHE A 24 6.47 2.63 7.80
C PHE A 24 7.20 3.97 7.89
N TYR A 25 6.57 4.98 8.48
CA TYR A 25 7.18 6.32 8.61
C TYR A 25 8.31 6.34 9.65
N GLY A 26 8.19 5.58 10.72
CA GLY A 26 9.26 5.42 11.71
C GLY A 26 10.52 4.83 11.08
N SER A 27 10.39 3.72 10.37
CA SER A 27 11.50 3.06 9.67
C SER A 27 12.08 3.95 8.57
N SER A 28 11.23 4.50 7.70
CA SER A 28 11.66 5.39 6.60
C SER A 28 12.38 6.63 7.13
N GLY A 29 11.85 7.26 8.17
CA GLY A 29 12.49 8.43 8.80
C GLY A 29 13.83 8.10 9.44
N TYR A 30 13.96 6.94 10.09
CA TYR A 30 15.24 6.48 10.62
C TYR A 30 16.27 6.24 9.51
N ILE A 31 15.88 5.53 8.44
CA ILE A 31 16.75 5.24 7.30
C ILE A 31 17.23 6.53 6.64
N VAL A 32 16.34 7.49 6.39
CA VAL A 32 16.72 8.78 5.78
C VAL A 32 17.71 9.54 6.66
N ARG A 33 17.50 9.56 8.00
CA ARG A 33 18.45 10.23 8.92
C ARG A 33 19.81 9.56 8.97
N LYS A 34 19.90 8.24 8.84
CA LYS A 34 21.15 7.47 8.97
C LYS A 34 21.86 7.26 7.65
N LEU A 35 21.13 7.00 6.57
CA LEU A 35 21.65 6.56 5.27
C LEU A 35 21.27 7.49 4.12
N GLY A 36 20.53 8.56 4.39
CA GLY A 36 20.05 9.50 3.38
C GLY A 36 19.01 8.90 2.43
N LYS A 37 18.66 9.66 1.39
CA LYS A 37 17.68 9.25 0.38
C LYS A 37 18.14 8.01 -0.42
N LYS A 38 19.44 7.81 -0.59
CA LYS A 38 20.00 6.64 -1.26
C LYS A 38 19.67 5.36 -0.48
N GLY A 39 19.88 5.37 0.84
CA GLY A 39 19.55 4.23 1.70
C GLY A 39 18.04 3.93 1.71
N LEU A 40 17.19 4.96 1.67
CA LEU A 40 15.74 4.74 1.54
C LEU A 40 15.38 4.07 0.20
N LYS A 41 16.01 4.50 -0.90
CA LYS A 41 15.78 3.85 -2.21
C LYS A 41 16.21 2.39 -2.19
N GLU A 42 17.38 2.06 -1.65
CA GLU A 42 17.88 0.70 -1.52
C GLU A 42 16.93 -0.17 -0.67
N PHE A 43 16.44 0.37 0.44
CA PHE A 43 15.45 -0.29 1.29
C PHE A 43 14.14 -0.59 0.55
N GLN A 44 13.64 0.36 -0.22
CA GLN A 44 12.43 0.19 -1.04
C GLN A 44 12.64 -0.85 -2.16
N ASP A 45 13.79 -0.84 -2.83
CA ASP A 45 14.13 -1.79 -3.88
C ASP A 45 14.23 -3.23 -3.31
N LEU A 46 14.83 -3.39 -2.12
CA LEU A 46 14.87 -4.67 -1.42
C LEU A 46 13.46 -5.12 -1.00
N GLY A 47 12.66 -4.22 -0.46
CA GLY A 47 11.27 -4.49 -0.07
C GLY A 47 10.43 -4.98 -1.25
N ALA A 48 10.55 -4.35 -2.42
CA ALA A 48 9.85 -4.77 -3.63
C ALA A 48 10.24 -6.20 -4.04
N LYS A 49 11.53 -6.54 -4.03
CA LYS A 49 12.01 -7.90 -4.33
C LYS A 49 11.47 -8.94 -3.35
N GLN A 50 11.40 -8.61 -2.06
CA GLN A 50 10.84 -9.50 -1.05
C GLN A 50 9.34 -9.74 -1.25
N VAL A 51 8.57 -8.69 -1.59
CA VAL A 51 7.14 -8.83 -1.91
C VAL A 51 6.94 -9.76 -3.10
N VAL A 52 7.70 -9.56 -4.19
CA VAL A 52 7.62 -10.41 -5.38
C VAL A 52 8.01 -11.86 -5.07
N ALA A 53 9.06 -12.08 -4.29
CA ALA A 53 9.45 -13.42 -3.85
C ALA A 53 8.34 -14.10 -3.02
N THR A 54 7.64 -13.32 -2.18
CA THR A 54 6.50 -13.81 -1.40
C THR A 54 5.33 -14.16 -2.31
N PHE A 55 4.96 -13.30 -3.25
CA PHE A 55 3.90 -13.57 -4.21
C PHE A 55 4.15 -14.86 -4.98
N LYS A 56 5.35 -15.03 -5.54
CA LYS A 56 5.74 -16.26 -6.24
C LYS A 56 5.65 -17.50 -5.35
N LYS A 57 6.09 -17.39 -4.09
CA LYS A 57 6.07 -18.50 -3.13
C LYS A 57 4.65 -18.98 -2.80
N ILE A 58 3.67 -18.07 -2.79
CA ILE A 58 2.26 -18.40 -2.51
C ILE A 58 1.43 -18.59 -3.79
N GLY A 59 2.09 -18.63 -4.96
CA GLY A 59 1.45 -18.94 -6.24
C GLY A 59 0.79 -17.75 -6.95
N LEU A 60 0.98 -16.51 -6.47
CA LEU A 60 0.45 -15.30 -7.13
C LEU A 60 1.44 -14.86 -8.23
N ASN A 61 1.20 -15.28 -9.46
CA ASN A 61 2.09 -15.01 -10.60
C ASN A 61 1.39 -14.21 -11.71
N GLU A 62 0.07 -14.34 -11.80
CA GLU A 62 -0.71 -13.67 -12.82
C GLU A 62 -1.20 -12.30 -12.33
N LEU A 63 -1.43 -11.41 -13.28
CA LEU A 63 -1.78 -10.01 -13.04
C LEU A 63 -3.07 -9.88 -12.23
N GLU A 64 -4.10 -10.62 -12.63
CA GLU A 64 -5.42 -10.60 -12.01
C GLU A 64 -5.37 -11.12 -10.56
N GLU A 65 -4.59 -12.19 -10.33
CA GLU A 65 -4.43 -12.79 -8.99
C GLU A 65 -3.74 -11.81 -8.03
N VAL A 66 -2.68 -11.16 -8.50
CA VAL A 66 -1.93 -10.16 -7.71
C VAL A 66 -2.80 -8.95 -7.41
N ALA A 67 -3.52 -8.44 -8.41
CA ALA A 67 -4.43 -7.31 -8.24
C ALA A 67 -5.53 -7.62 -7.22
N PHE A 68 -6.13 -8.81 -7.32
CA PHE A 68 -7.16 -9.26 -6.39
C PHE A 68 -6.62 -9.41 -4.95
N ALA A 69 -5.42 -9.97 -4.78
CA ALA A 69 -4.78 -10.11 -3.47
C ALA A 69 -4.50 -8.75 -2.82
N ILE A 70 -4.02 -7.77 -3.60
CA ILE A 70 -3.81 -6.39 -3.14
C ILE A 70 -5.14 -5.76 -2.71
N ALA A 71 -6.16 -5.83 -3.57
CA ALA A 71 -7.48 -5.27 -3.28
C ALA A 71 -8.12 -5.93 -2.04
N THR A 72 -7.92 -7.23 -1.86
CA THR A 72 -8.37 -7.98 -0.68
C THR A 72 -7.75 -7.44 0.60
N ASN A 73 -6.44 -7.17 0.60
CA ASN A 73 -5.75 -6.57 1.74
C ASN A 73 -6.21 -5.13 1.97
N ASP A 74 -6.35 -4.33 0.92
CA ASP A 74 -6.85 -2.95 1.01
C ASP A 74 -8.22 -2.89 1.67
N LYS A 75 -9.13 -3.78 1.28
CA LYS A 75 -10.49 -3.86 1.84
C LYS A 75 -10.48 -4.35 3.28
N ASN A 76 -9.83 -5.49 3.53
CA ASN A 76 -10.01 -6.19 4.80
C ASN A 76 -9.08 -5.69 5.91
N LEU A 77 -7.85 -5.26 5.58
CA LEU A 77 -6.90 -4.78 6.57
C LEU A 77 -6.98 -3.27 6.76
N PHE A 78 -7.18 -2.52 5.68
CA PHE A 78 -7.12 -1.05 5.73
C PHE A 78 -8.49 -0.38 5.65
N GLY A 79 -9.57 -1.14 5.46
CA GLY A 79 -10.94 -0.60 5.39
C GLY A 79 -11.20 0.26 4.15
N SER A 80 -10.45 0.03 3.08
CA SER A 80 -10.62 0.76 1.82
C SER A 80 -11.91 0.34 1.10
N LEU A 81 -12.52 1.27 0.36
CA LEU A 81 -13.50 0.96 -0.66
C LEU A 81 -12.76 0.76 -1.99
N VAL A 82 -12.73 -0.48 -2.45
CA VAL A 82 -11.91 -0.90 -3.58
C VAL A 82 -12.68 -1.82 -4.51
N GLU A 83 -12.47 -1.64 -5.80
CA GLU A 83 -12.97 -2.46 -6.90
C GLU A 83 -11.79 -2.93 -7.75
N VAL A 84 -11.91 -4.13 -8.33
CA VAL A 84 -10.98 -4.66 -9.34
C VAL A 84 -11.75 -4.76 -10.65
N ILE A 85 -11.17 -4.25 -11.72
CA ILE A 85 -11.76 -4.27 -13.06
C ILE A 85 -10.73 -4.90 -14.00
N ASP A 86 -11.11 -6.01 -14.63
CA ASP A 86 -10.26 -6.71 -15.59
C ASP A 86 -10.60 -6.29 -17.01
N GLY A 87 -9.56 -6.13 -17.83
CA GLY A 87 -9.64 -5.85 -19.25
C GLY A 87 -8.71 -6.76 -20.05
N ASP A 88 -8.69 -6.59 -21.36
CA ASP A 88 -7.81 -7.36 -22.21
C ASP A 88 -6.35 -6.91 -22.02
N GLY A 89 -5.56 -7.76 -21.34
CA GLY A 89 -4.15 -7.52 -21.04
C GLY A 89 -3.85 -6.48 -19.95
N TRP A 90 -4.86 -6.03 -19.20
CA TRP A 90 -4.69 -5.13 -18.08
C TRP A 90 -5.70 -5.41 -16.96
N THR A 91 -5.34 -5.02 -15.74
CA THR A 91 -6.24 -5.03 -14.58
C THR A 91 -6.12 -3.71 -13.85
N GLU A 92 -7.23 -3.19 -13.37
CA GLU A 92 -7.31 -1.92 -12.65
C GLU A 92 -7.77 -2.14 -11.22
N ILE A 93 -7.05 -1.56 -10.26
CA ILE A 93 -7.46 -1.48 -8.86
C ILE A 93 -7.90 -0.04 -8.62
N LYS A 94 -9.20 0.15 -8.44
CA LYS A 94 -9.81 1.46 -8.18
C LYS A 94 -10.17 1.59 -6.70
N ARG A 95 -9.49 2.49 -6.01
CA ARG A 95 -9.76 2.85 -4.61
C ARG A 95 -10.51 4.16 -4.58
N THR A 96 -11.82 4.10 -4.35
CA THR A 96 -12.65 5.31 -4.20
C THR A 96 -12.45 5.94 -2.82
N ARG A 97 -12.11 5.15 -1.82
CA ARG A 97 -11.65 5.59 -0.50
C ARG A 97 -10.50 4.69 -0.05
N CYS A 98 -9.35 5.26 0.24
CA CYS A 98 -8.16 4.53 0.69
C CYS A 98 -7.98 4.68 2.20
N GLY A 99 -7.99 3.58 2.94
CA GLY A 99 -7.82 3.60 4.40
C GLY A 99 -6.46 4.18 4.84
N LEU A 100 -5.41 4.02 4.04
CA LEU A 100 -4.10 4.62 4.33
C LEU A 100 -4.11 6.15 4.13
N VAL A 101 -4.86 6.67 3.15
CA VAL A 101 -5.08 8.12 2.98
C VAL A 101 -5.84 8.68 4.18
N GLU A 102 -6.90 8.00 4.61
CA GLU A 102 -7.65 8.39 5.82
C GLU A 102 -6.76 8.35 7.07
N GLY A 103 -5.93 7.32 7.21
CA GLY A 103 -4.93 7.23 8.28
C GLY A 103 -3.95 8.41 8.25
N THR A 104 -3.45 8.78 7.06
CA THR A 104 -2.56 9.94 6.90
C THR A 104 -3.23 11.23 7.35
N LYS A 105 -4.48 11.45 6.94
CA LYS A 105 -5.28 12.62 7.36
C LYS A 105 -5.52 12.62 8.88
N ALA A 106 -5.80 11.45 9.47
CA ALA A 106 -5.99 11.32 10.92
C ALA A 106 -4.71 11.65 11.70
N PHE A 107 -3.56 11.14 11.28
CA PHE A 107 -2.26 11.45 11.89
C PHE A 107 -1.89 12.93 11.75
N ALA A 108 -2.18 13.56 10.61
CA ALA A 108 -1.95 15.00 10.42
C ALA A 108 -2.78 15.84 11.40
N LYS A 109 -4.03 15.44 11.71
CA LYS A 109 -4.89 16.14 12.69
C LYS A 109 -4.32 16.13 14.12
N ILE A 110 -3.51 15.13 14.47
CA ILE A 110 -2.85 15.06 15.79
C ILE A 110 -1.41 15.57 15.77
N GLY A 111 -1.04 16.33 14.71
CA GLY A 111 0.23 17.04 14.63
C GLY A 111 1.38 16.29 13.96
N ALA A 112 1.13 15.12 13.34
CA ALA A 112 2.15 14.47 12.54
C ALA A 112 2.36 15.23 11.22
N SER A 113 3.63 15.40 10.82
CA SER A 113 4.00 16.05 9.55
C SER A 113 3.82 15.10 8.37
N LEU A 114 2.60 14.59 8.17
CA LEU A 114 2.24 13.69 7.09
C LEU A 114 1.31 14.39 6.10
N ILE A 115 1.59 14.21 4.81
CA ILE A 115 0.80 14.79 3.72
C ILE A 115 0.27 13.65 2.87
N ALA A 116 -1.05 13.55 2.70
CA ALA A 116 -1.69 12.47 1.97
C ALA A 116 -1.14 12.32 0.53
N LYS A 117 -0.93 13.42 -0.19
CA LYS A 117 -0.34 13.41 -1.52
C LYS A 117 1.08 12.81 -1.57
N GLU A 118 1.92 13.13 -0.58
CA GLU A 118 3.27 12.57 -0.45
C GLU A 118 3.21 11.07 -0.12
N HIS A 119 2.26 10.67 0.73
CA HIS A 119 2.00 9.27 1.02
C HIS A 119 1.60 8.51 -0.25
N CYS A 120 0.63 9.02 -1.02
CA CYS A 120 0.18 8.40 -2.27
C CYS A 120 1.33 8.24 -3.27
N LYS A 121 2.17 9.28 -3.44
CA LYS A 121 3.35 9.20 -4.30
C LYS A 121 4.34 8.14 -3.84
N THR A 122 4.61 8.05 -2.54
CA THR A 122 5.49 7.03 -1.97
C THR A 122 4.91 5.63 -2.15
N CYS A 123 3.61 5.46 -1.97
CA CYS A 123 2.91 4.19 -2.16
C CYS A 123 2.96 3.74 -3.62
N SER A 124 2.59 4.60 -4.57
CA SER A 124 2.54 4.24 -5.99
C SER A 124 3.94 4.10 -6.61
N GLU A 125 4.77 5.14 -6.54
CA GLU A 125 6.07 5.17 -7.21
C GLU A 125 7.18 4.49 -6.38
N GLY A 126 7.15 4.67 -5.06
CA GLY A 126 8.18 4.14 -4.16
C GLY A 126 8.00 2.66 -3.84
N HIS A 127 6.81 2.11 -4.00
CA HIS A 127 6.51 0.72 -3.68
C HIS A 127 5.89 -0.05 -4.86
N TRP A 128 4.63 0.20 -5.23
CA TRP A 128 3.92 -0.62 -6.21
C TRP A 128 4.55 -0.61 -7.59
N LYS A 129 5.01 0.53 -8.08
CA LYS A 129 5.72 0.62 -9.37
C LYS A 129 6.97 -0.28 -9.39
N LYS A 130 7.69 -0.36 -8.28
CA LYS A 130 8.86 -1.24 -8.16
C LYS A 130 8.48 -2.71 -8.11
N VAL A 131 7.43 -3.06 -7.34
CA VAL A 131 6.92 -4.44 -7.25
C VAL A 131 6.49 -4.93 -8.63
N PHE A 132 5.66 -4.18 -9.35
CA PHE A 132 5.19 -4.59 -10.68
C PHE A 132 6.31 -4.62 -11.72
N HIS A 133 7.25 -3.68 -11.65
CA HIS A 133 8.43 -3.73 -12.53
C HIS A 133 9.28 -4.99 -12.30
N GLU A 134 9.51 -5.40 -11.05
CA GLU A 134 10.21 -6.66 -10.72
C GLU A 134 9.43 -7.91 -11.16
N MET A 135 8.12 -7.80 -11.35
CA MET A 135 7.26 -8.85 -11.93
C MET A 135 7.22 -8.83 -13.46
N GLY A 136 7.89 -7.87 -14.12
CA GLY A 136 7.84 -7.70 -15.57
C GLY A 136 6.56 -7.04 -16.07
N MET A 137 5.85 -6.32 -15.20
CA MET A 137 4.61 -5.59 -15.50
C MET A 137 4.85 -4.09 -15.50
N GLU A 138 3.94 -3.35 -16.10
CA GLU A 138 3.88 -1.90 -16.03
C GLU A 138 2.72 -1.46 -15.16
N VAL A 139 2.86 -0.29 -14.52
CA VAL A 139 1.78 0.29 -13.71
C VAL A 139 1.72 1.79 -13.91
N GLU A 140 0.51 2.26 -14.14
CA GLU A 140 0.16 3.67 -14.15
C GLU A 140 -0.78 3.96 -12.98
N THR A 141 -0.60 5.10 -12.31
CA THR A 141 -1.43 5.46 -11.17
C THR A 141 -1.93 6.89 -11.31
N GLU A 142 -3.24 7.04 -11.25
CA GLU A 142 -3.93 8.32 -11.13
C GLU A 142 -4.37 8.50 -9.67
N HIS A 143 -3.96 9.60 -9.04
CA HIS A 143 -4.33 9.92 -7.67
C HIS A 143 -5.58 10.79 -7.63
N THR A 144 -6.50 10.44 -6.73
CA THR A 144 -7.68 11.25 -6.39
C THR A 144 -7.52 11.84 -4.99
N GLU A 145 -8.49 12.61 -4.52
CA GLU A 145 -8.46 13.21 -3.17
C GLU A 145 -8.46 12.15 -2.06
N ASP A 146 -9.24 11.08 -2.23
CA ASP A 146 -9.47 10.06 -1.21
C ASP A 146 -8.88 8.68 -1.56
N GLY A 147 -8.27 8.54 -2.74
CA GLY A 147 -7.76 7.26 -3.20
C GLY A 147 -6.90 7.33 -4.46
N CYS A 148 -7.00 6.31 -5.29
CA CYS A 148 -6.29 6.24 -6.57
C CYS A 148 -6.88 5.17 -7.49
N ILE A 149 -6.57 5.31 -8.78
CA ILE A 149 -6.79 4.28 -9.79
C ILE A 149 -5.42 3.78 -10.23
N MET A 150 -5.17 2.50 -10.07
CA MET A 150 -3.91 1.87 -10.45
C MET A 150 -4.17 0.83 -11.53
N ARG A 151 -3.75 1.14 -12.75
CA ARG A 151 -3.85 0.25 -13.91
C ARG A 151 -2.54 -0.49 -14.10
N ILE A 152 -2.61 -1.80 -14.17
CA ILE A 152 -1.48 -2.71 -14.29
C ILE A 152 -1.63 -3.45 -15.62
N SER A 153 -0.53 -3.59 -16.38
CA SER A 153 -0.52 -4.29 -17.67
C SER A 153 0.71 -5.15 -17.82
N LYS A 154 0.61 -6.21 -18.62
CA LYS A 154 1.78 -6.99 -19.05
C LYS A 154 2.60 -6.14 -20.03
N LYS A 155 3.94 -6.25 -19.97
CA LYS A 155 4.85 -5.63 -20.95
C LYS A 155 4.74 -6.32 -22.31
#